data_739356794ab84ed0c6518707e0fd6475
#
_entry.id   739356794ab84ed0c6518707e0fd6475
#
_cell.length_a   1.000
_cell.length_b   1.000
_cell.length_c   1.000
_cell.angle_alpha   90.00
_cell.angle_beta   90.00
_cell.angle_gamma   90.00
#
_symmetry.space_group_name_H-M   'P 1'
#
loop_
_entity.id
_entity.type
_entity.pdbx_description
1 polymer ?
#
loop_
_entity_poly.entity_id
_entity_poly.type
_entity_poly.pdbx_seq_one_letter_code
_entity_poly.pdbx_strand_id
1 'polypeptide(L)'
;MANDWTVQDNDNFVNIKSGQTINLDLPIKTENSTNDLELFLNTHRTGSSTIYVDMDNTVAGFNIKLAELYGVDNLLDADTATTSISQQITNNTPGFFAGLSVLPQVFLDNGKGVLDLVKSIHGSYTILTTDVGSTGNTEKQTWVNSNLSSFAPTGSIISATGFDKGPYGGSGKILIDDSPTYVSQFKAAGGQAFRYIYTELVSGSLPDGLSLVNNRIEGTAPTVTTDTTFTFTIRLHNYAGYYDRILKMSVVANINRSMAYNYTNSTGTKRNTKVWKDLNLNFTKHPTTNDVIKLEGVNAVKRSVRNLINLNHYEKPFHPEIGSNIRDILFEPMTPLTEVFLAKKIEEVLINHE
;
A
#
# COMPACT_ATOMS: atom_id res chain seq x y z
N MET A 1 3.25 9.89 -18.32
CA MET A 1 4.14 8.83 -17.81
C MET A 1 3.54 8.28 -16.53
N ALA A 2 3.41 6.98 -16.43
CA ALA A 2 2.66 6.34 -15.35
C ALA A 2 3.52 6.15 -14.11
N ASN A 3 3.62 7.19 -13.30
CA ASN A 3 4.05 7.03 -11.92
C ASN A 3 2.89 6.42 -11.13
N ASP A 4 3.05 5.18 -10.68
CA ASP A 4 2.01 4.44 -9.97
C ASP A 4 2.00 4.70 -8.45
N TRP A 5 2.92 5.51 -7.93
CA TRP A 5 2.86 5.97 -6.55
C TRP A 5 1.71 6.95 -6.30
N THR A 6 1.01 6.82 -5.18
CA THR A 6 -0.05 7.75 -4.75
C THR A 6 0.45 8.79 -3.73
N VAL A 7 1.69 8.67 -3.28
CA VAL A 7 2.32 9.54 -2.28
C VAL A 7 3.57 10.22 -2.84
N GLN A 8 4.00 11.27 -2.17
CA GLN A 8 5.24 11.98 -2.46
C GLN A 8 6.43 11.42 -1.66
N ASP A 9 7.66 11.86 -1.99
CA ASP A 9 8.85 11.52 -1.21
C ASP A 9 8.74 12.06 0.22
N ASN A 10 9.27 11.29 1.17
CA ASN A 10 9.27 11.61 2.60
C ASN A 10 7.89 11.69 3.28
N ASP A 11 6.85 11.20 2.63
CA ASP A 11 5.56 11.13 3.27
C ASP A 11 5.59 10.21 4.50
N ASN A 12 4.90 10.61 5.54
CA ASN A 12 4.62 9.74 6.67
C ASN A 12 3.58 8.73 6.22
N PHE A 13 4.08 7.57 5.78
CA PHE A 13 3.25 6.52 5.20
C PHE A 13 2.25 5.97 6.21
N VAL A 14 2.72 5.69 7.44
CA VAL A 14 1.86 5.14 8.49
C VAL A 14 2.48 5.27 9.87
N ASN A 15 1.61 5.37 10.87
CA ASN A 15 1.95 5.19 12.28
C ASN A 15 1.40 3.85 12.76
N ILE A 16 2.24 3.00 13.33
CA ILE A 16 1.89 1.69 13.87
C ILE A 16 2.24 1.62 15.35
N LYS A 17 1.51 0.82 16.11
CA LYS A 17 1.79 0.63 17.53
C LYS A 17 2.92 -0.38 17.75
N SER A 18 3.71 -0.15 18.77
CA SER A 18 4.68 -1.11 19.29
C SER A 18 4.03 -2.49 19.52
N GLY A 19 4.63 -3.54 18.96
CA GLY A 19 4.12 -4.92 19.03
C GLY A 19 2.87 -5.20 18.18
N GLN A 20 2.42 -4.26 17.36
CA GLN A 20 1.26 -4.47 16.48
C GLN A 20 1.63 -5.37 15.29
N THR A 21 0.82 -6.37 15.03
CA THR A 21 0.88 -7.14 13.77
C THR A 21 0.12 -6.36 12.71
N ILE A 22 0.78 -6.15 11.57
CA ILE A 22 0.22 -5.41 10.43
C ILE A 22 0.26 -6.25 9.17
N ASN A 23 -0.61 -5.88 8.26
CA ASN A 23 -0.61 -6.31 6.87
C ASN A 23 -1.10 -5.11 6.05
N LEU A 24 -0.17 -4.32 5.53
CA LEU A 24 -0.41 -2.99 5.02
C LEU A 24 0.02 -2.89 3.57
N ASP A 25 -0.92 -2.54 2.69
CA ASP A 25 -0.64 -2.30 1.28
C ASP A 25 0.22 -1.04 1.12
N LEU A 26 1.21 -1.10 0.21
CA LEU A 26 1.93 0.10 -0.20
C LEU A 26 0.99 1.08 -0.94
N PRO A 27 1.28 2.39 -0.88
CA PRO A 27 0.45 3.42 -1.50
C PRO A 27 0.66 3.46 -3.03
N ILE A 28 0.25 2.40 -3.71
CA ILE A 28 0.41 2.19 -5.15
C ILE A 28 -0.97 2.23 -5.80
N LYS A 29 -1.05 2.87 -6.99
CA LYS A 29 -2.26 2.81 -7.82
C LYS A 29 -2.44 1.39 -8.33
N THR A 30 -3.60 0.83 -8.09
CA THR A 30 -3.98 -0.48 -8.62
C THR A 30 -5.13 -0.36 -9.61
N GLU A 31 -5.11 -1.18 -10.64
CA GLU A 31 -6.22 -1.37 -11.57
C GLU A 31 -7.12 -2.57 -11.15
N ASN A 32 -6.76 -3.20 -10.06
CA ASN A 32 -7.47 -4.33 -9.46
C ASN A 32 -8.15 -3.89 -8.16
N SER A 33 -9.02 -4.72 -7.62
CA SER A 33 -9.59 -4.55 -6.28
C SER A 33 -8.57 -4.78 -5.15
N THR A 34 -7.41 -5.34 -5.49
CA THR A 34 -6.31 -5.63 -4.57
C THR A 34 -4.96 -5.56 -5.29
N ASN A 35 -3.89 -5.21 -4.57
CA ASN A 35 -2.49 -5.37 -5.01
C ASN A 35 -1.92 -6.75 -4.65
N ASP A 36 -2.70 -7.60 -4.02
CA ASP A 36 -2.32 -8.92 -3.55
C ASP A 36 -2.65 -9.97 -4.61
N LEU A 37 -1.63 -10.50 -5.29
CA LEU A 37 -1.77 -11.53 -6.32
C LEU A 37 -2.36 -12.83 -5.75
N GLU A 38 -1.99 -13.21 -4.53
CA GLU A 38 -2.50 -14.41 -3.87
C GLU A 38 -4.02 -14.30 -3.66
N LEU A 39 -4.47 -13.19 -3.12
CA LEU A 39 -5.89 -12.90 -2.92
C LEU A 39 -6.63 -12.83 -4.24
N PHE A 40 -6.05 -12.19 -5.26
CA PHE A 40 -6.63 -12.10 -6.59
C PHE A 40 -6.84 -13.48 -7.21
N LEU A 41 -5.81 -14.32 -7.21
CA LEU A 41 -5.89 -15.68 -7.75
C LEU A 41 -6.92 -16.52 -6.99
N ASN A 42 -6.92 -16.49 -5.67
CA ASN A 42 -7.90 -17.22 -4.85
C ASN A 42 -9.34 -16.78 -5.09
N THR A 43 -9.54 -15.51 -5.45
CA THR A 43 -10.88 -14.94 -5.72
C THR A 43 -11.39 -15.32 -7.12
N HIS A 44 -10.53 -15.30 -8.12
CA HIS A 44 -10.96 -15.38 -9.52
C HIS A 44 -10.71 -16.72 -10.20
N ARG A 45 -9.81 -17.57 -9.65
CA ARG A 45 -9.54 -18.86 -10.25
C ARG A 45 -10.64 -19.88 -9.93
N THR A 46 -10.93 -20.75 -10.90
CA THR A 46 -11.72 -21.97 -10.76
C THR A 46 -10.88 -23.18 -11.17
N GLY A 47 -11.33 -24.38 -10.89
CA GLY A 47 -10.61 -25.60 -11.31
C GLY A 47 -10.41 -25.74 -12.82
N SER A 48 -11.22 -25.03 -13.62
CA SER A 48 -11.14 -25.02 -15.11
C SER A 48 -10.51 -23.74 -15.67
N SER A 49 -9.97 -22.86 -14.83
CA SER A 49 -9.34 -21.63 -15.29
C SER A 49 -8.08 -21.92 -16.11
N THR A 50 -7.81 -21.05 -17.09
CA THR A 50 -6.52 -21.00 -17.77
C THR A 50 -5.77 -19.76 -17.27
N ILE A 51 -4.58 -19.97 -16.71
CA ILE A 51 -3.74 -18.87 -16.25
C ILE A 51 -2.68 -18.57 -17.30
N TYR A 52 -2.66 -17.34 -17.77
CA TYR A 52 -1.63 -16.77 -18.61
C TYR A 52 -0.72 -15.88 -17.77
N VAL A 53 0.59 -16.01 -18.00
CA VAL A 53 1.61 -15.16 -17.38
C VAL A 53 2.40 -14.50 -18.50
N ASP A 54 2.53 -13.18 -18.45
CA ASP A 54 3.41 -12.48 -19.39
C ASP A 54 4.88 -12.79 -19.13
N MET A 55 5.70 -12.59 -20.13
CA MET A 55 7.14 -12.82 -20.02
C MET A 55 7.88 -11.55 -19.62
N ASP A 56 7.74 -10.50 -20.44
CA ASP A 56 8.57 -9.31 -20.38
C ASP A 56 8.17 -8.46 -19.15
N ASN A 57 9.13 -8.13 -18.27
CA ASN A 57 8.94 -7.44 -16.98
C ASN A 57 8.01 -8.12 -15.96
N THR A 58 7.47 -9.28 -16.28
CA THR A 58 6.68 -10.11 -15.34
C THR A 58 7.52 -11.26 -14.79
N VAL A 59 8.24 -11.99 -15.64
CA VAL A 59 9.18 -13.04 -15.23
C VAL A 59 10.60 -12.82 -15.75
N ALA A 60 10.78 -12.07 -16.84
CA ALA A 60 12.05 -11.76 -17.47
C ALA A 60 12.36 -10.27 -17.45
N GLY A 61 13.58 -9.88 -17.16
CA GLY A 61 14.05 -8.49 -17.00
C GLY A 61 14.21 -7.75 -18.32
N PHE A 62 13.13 -7.54 -19.07
CA PHE A 62 13.15 -6.84 -20.36
C PHE A 62 13.66 -5.40 -20.22
N ASN A 63 13.08 -4.60 -19.32
CA ASN A 63 13.47 -3.21 -19.10
C ASN A 63 14.91 -3.09 -18.59
N ILE A 64 15.38 -4.05 -17.80
CA ILE A 64 16.75 -4.11 -17.31
C ILE A 64 17.71 -4.24 -18.50
N LYS A 65 17.44 -5.21 -19.38
CA LYS A 65 18.27 -5.46 -20.56
C LYS A 65 18.23 -4.32 -21.56
N LEU A 66 17.07 -3.70 -21.72
CA LEU A 66 16.91 -2.56 -22.61
C LEU A 66 17.64 -1.33 -22.07
N ALA A 67 17.60 -1.06 -20.77
CA ALA A 67 18.34 0.02 -20.13
C ALA A 67 19.85 -0.16 -20.29
N GLU A 68 20.37 -1.39 -20.11
CA GLU A 68 21.77 -1.72 -20.38
C GLU A 68 22.19 -1.34 -21.82
N LEU A 69 21.36 -1.64 -22.82
CA LEU A 69 21.65 -1.29 -24.22
C LEU A 69 21.66 0.21 -24.48
N TYR A 70 20.87 0.97 -23.73
CA TYR A 70 20.88 2.44 -23.79
C TYR A 70 21.99 3.07 -22.94
N GLY A 71 22.68 2.29 -22.11
CA GLY A 71 23.69 2.79 -21.19
C GLY A 71 23.13 3.64 -20.07
N VAL A 72 21.90 3.38 -19.65
CA VAL A 72 21.19 4.04 -18.55
C VAL A 72 20.85 3.03 -17.45
N ASP A 73 20.76 3.49 -16.21
CA ASP A 73 20.37 2.64 -15.08
C ASP A 73 18.87 2.40 -15.07
N ASN A 74 18.10 3.42 -15.43
CA ASN A 74 16.64 3.36 -15.50
C ASN A 74 16.15 3.66 -16.92
N LEU A 75 15.30 2.81 -17.47
CA LEU A 75 14.76 3.01 -18.81
C LEU A 75 14.00 4.35 -18.98
N LEU A 76 13.47 4.91 -17.89
CA LEU A 76 12.82 6.23 -17.89
C LEU A 76 13.79 7.37 -18.23
N ASP A 77 15.09 7.18 -18.02
CA ASP A 77 16.14 8.15 -18.31
C ASP A 77 16.62 8.06 -19.77
N ALA A 78 16.16 7.04 -20.51
CA ALA A 78 16.46 6.92 -21.93
C ALA A 78 15.75 8.02 -22.73
N ASP A 79 16.43 8.55 -23.74
CA ASP A 79 15.83 9.55 -24.62
C ASP A 79 14.61 8.97 -25.35
N THR A 80 13.42 9.54 -25.09
CA THR A 80 12.14 9.06 -25.58
C THR A 80 11.94 9.17 -27.10
N ALA A 81 12.80 9.92 -27.81
CA ALA A 81 12.86 9.87 -29.27
C ALA A 81 13.20 8.49 -29.82
N THR A 82 13.63 7.58 -28.95
CA THR A 82 14.12 6.24 -29.26
C THR A 82 13.09 5.12 -29.10
N THR A 83 11.81 5.40 -28.77
CA THR A 83 10.80 4.33 -28.60
C THR A 83 10.58 3.49 -29.87
N SER A 84 10.73 4.09 -31.06
CA SER A 84 10.78 3.34 -32.32
C SER A 84 12.07 2.54 -32.50
N ILE A 85 13.16 2.96 -31.83
CA ILE A 85 14.45 2.30 -31.86
C ILE A 85 14.43 1.08 -30.94
N SER A 86 13.71 1.09 -29.82
CA SER A 86 13.59 -0.06 -28.92
C SER A 86 13.03 -1.30 -29.64
N GLN A 87 12.03 -1.13 -30.50
CA GLN A 87 11.52 -2.20 -31.33
C GLN A 87 12.54 -2.68 -32.36
N GLN A 88 13.31 -1.77 -32.96
CA GLN A 88 14.36 -2.14 -33.91
C GLN A 88 15.52 -2.87 -33.25
N ILE A 89 15.92 -2.44 -32.04
CA ILE A 89 17.00 -3.07 -31.27
C ILE A 89 16.57 -4.48 -30.86
N THR A 90 15.37 -4.64 -30.28
CA THR A 90 14.87 -5.94 -29.83
C THR A 90 14.66 -6.91 -30.98
N ASN A 91 14.21 -6.43 -32.14
CA ASN A 91 13.97 -7.28 -33.32
C ASN A 91 15.25 -7.61 -34.08
N ASN A 92 16.29 -6.78 -34.01
CA ASN A 92 17.50 -6.88 -34.80
C ASN A 92 18.76 -7.22 -33.99
N THR A 93 18.68 -7.36 -32.67
CA THR A 93 19.79 -7.75 -31.79
C THR A 93 19.71 -9.23 -31.49
N PRO A 94 20.48 -10.09 -32.19
CA PRO A 94 20.48 -11.52 -31.91
C PRO A 94 20.87 -11.80 -30.45
N GLY A 95 20.17 -12.72 -29.80
CA GLY A 95 20.43 -13.08 -28.42
C GLY A 95 19.84 -12.11 -27.38
N PHE A 96 19.07 -11.08 -27.79
CA PHE A 96 18.47 -10.15 -26.86
C PHE A 96 17.57 -10.86 -25.84
N PHE A 97 16.57 -11.63 -26.31
CA PHE A 97 15.67 -12.33 -25.40
C PHE A 97 16.32 -13.52 -24.70
N ALA A 98 17.30 -14.17 -25.34
CA ALA A 98 18.07 -15.23 -24.69
C ALA A 98 18.92 -14.73 -23.52
N GLY A 99 19.32 -13.47 -23.55
CA GLY A 99 20.16 -12.83 -22.52
C GLY A 99 19.40 -12.12 -21.40
N LEU A 100 18.08 -12.26 -21.30
CA LEU A 100 17.30 -11.64 -20.22
C LEU A 100 17.59 -12.34 -18.88
N SER A 101 17.62 -11.55 -17.80
CA SER A 101 17.66 -12.09 -16.43
C SER A 101 16.30 -12.60 -16.01
N VAL A 102 16.27 -13.60 -15.14
CA VAL A 102 15.06 -13.94 -14.38
C VAL A 102 14.86 -12.87 -13.32
N LEU A 103 13.64 -12.33 -13.22
CA LEU A 103 13.34 -11.35 -12.19
C LEU A 103 13.31 -11.99 -10.80
N PRO A 104 13.79 -11.31 -9.74
CA PRO A 104 13.93 -11.92 -8.42
C PRO A 104 12.60 -12.37 -7.80
N GLN A 105 11.50 -11.68 -8.15
CA GLN A 105 10.16 -11.99 -7.61
C GLN A 105 9.46 -13.19 -8.27
N VAL A 106 10.08 -13.85 -9.23
CA VAL A 106 9.47 -15.00 -9.93
C VAL A 106 9.34 -16.19 -8.99
N PHE A 107 10.42 -16.49 -8.26
CA PHE A 107 10.48 -17.52 -7.24
C PHE A 107 11.10 -16.92 -5.98
N LEU A 108 10.44 -17.03 -4.85
CA LEU A 108 10.89 -16.51 -3.57
C LEU A 108 10.99 -17.65 -2.54
N ASP A 109 11.97 -17.55 -1.65
CA ASP A 109 12.19 -18.54 -0.58
C ASP A 109 10.97 -18.70 0.34
N ASN A 110 10.16 -17.65 0.47
CA ASN A 110 8.91 -17.66 1.22
C ASN A 110 7.71 -18.27 0.46
N GLY A 111 7.89 -18.73 -0.78
CA GLY A 111 6.83 -19.28 -1.61
C GLY A 111 5.80 -18.26 -2.11
N LYS A 112 6.12 -16.97 -2.07
CA LYS A 112 5.24 -15.87 -2.46
C LYS A 112 5.63 -15.23 -3.80
N GLY A 113 6.57 -15.81 -4.53
CA GLY A 113 6.89 -15.38 -5.89
C GLY A 113 5.73 -15.58 -6.86
N VAL A 114 5.76 -14.88 -7.99
CA VAL A 114 4.67 -14.94 -8.99
C VAL A 114 4.36 -16.39 -9.39
N LEU A 115 5.39 -17.15 -9.78
CA LEU A 115 5.20 -18.53 -10.19
C LEU A 115 5.00 -19.49 -9.03
N ASP A 116 5.53 -19.19 -7.83
CA ASP A 116 5.25 -19.95 -6.62
C ASP A 116 3.75 -19.92 -6.30
N LEU A 117 3.13 -18.72 -6.35
CA LEU A 117 1.70 -18.54 -6.10
C LEU A 117 0.86 -19.25 -7.17
N VAL A 118 1.21 -19.11 -8.45
CA VAL A 118 0.52 -19.82 -9.53
C VAL A 118 0.63 -21.32 -9.34
N LYS A 119 1.81 -21.84 -8.99
CA LYS A 119 2.06 -23.26 -8.73
C LYS A 119 1.22 -23.78 -7.56
N SER A 120 1.23 -23.07 -6.45
CA SER A 120 0.52 -23.50 -5.24
C SER A 120 -1.00 -23.44 -5.36
N ILE A 121 -1.52 -22.41 -6.06
CA ILE A 121 -2.96 -22.14 -6.15
C ILE A 121 -3.62 -22.87 -7.32
N HIS A 122 -2.96 -22.97 -8.48
CA HIS A 122 -3.55 -23.55 -9.70
C HIS A 122 -2.80 -24.77 -10.26
N GLY A 123 -1.48 -24.79 -10.13
CA GLY A 123 -0.64 -25.92 -10.54
C GLY A 123 -0.18 -25.90 -12.01
N SER A 124 -0.67 -24.96 -12.83
CA SER A 124 -0.26 -24.85 -14.24
C SER A 124 -0.45 -23.43 -14.76
N TYR A 125 0.28 -23.06 -15.81
CA TYR A 125 0.15 -21.79 -16.51
C TYR A 125 0.69 -21.89 -17.93
N THR A 126 0.40 -20.89 -18.75
CA THR A 126 0.93 -20.73 -20.11
C THR A 126 1.56 -19.35 -20.24
N ILE A 127 2.71 -19.24 -20.88
CA ILE A 127 3.30 -17.94 -21.23
C ILE A 127 2.52 -17.32 -22.39
N LEU A 128 2.02 -16.10 -22.17
CA LEU A 128 1.38 -15.27 -23.19
C LEU A 128 2.16 -13.95 -23.33
N THR A 129 3.02 -13.88 -24.31
CA THR A 129 3.87 -12.73 -24.59
C THR A 129 3.50 -12.07 -25.92
N THR A 130 4.12 -10.95 -26.26
CA THR A 130 3.92 -10.29 -27.55
C THR A 130 4.79 -10.91 -28.64
N ASP A 131 4.28 -10.93 -29.87
CA ASP A 131 5.03 -11.35 -31.05
C ASP A 131 6.11 -10.34 -31.39
N VAL A 132 7.34 -10.83 -31.49
CA VAL A 132 8.54 -10.05 -31.81
C VAL A 132 9.28 -10.63 -33.06
N GLY A 133 8.56 -11.36 -33.87
CA GLY A 133 9.09 -12.03 -35.05
C GLY A 133 9.70 -13.42 -34.74
N SER A 134 9.96 -14.17 -35.77
CA SER A 134 10.33 -15.60 -35.65
C SER A 134 11.59 -15.85 -34.81
N THR A 135 12.63 -15.01 -35.00
CA THR A 135 13.90 -15.12 -34.24
C THR A 135 13.66 -14.81 -32.75
N GLY A 136 13.05 -13.67 -32.46
CA GLY A 136 12.79 -13.27 -31.08
C GLY A 136 11.83 -14.23 -30.36
N ASN A 137 10.80 -14.76 -31.04
CA ASN A 137 9.91 -15.75 -30.47
C ASN A 137 10.64 -17.08 -30.16
N THR A 138 11.58 -17.49 -31.01
CA THR A 138 12.42 -18.66 -30.76
C THR A 138 13.35 -18.44 -29.56
N GLU A 139 13.93 -17.26 -29.44
CA GLU A 139 14.75 -16.90 -28.28
C GLU A 139 13.94 -16.87 -27.00
N LYS A 140 12.75 -16.28 -27.00
CA LYS A 140 11.81 -16.29 -25.86
C LYS A 140 11.46 -17.73 -25.43
N GLN A 141 11.15 -18.62 -26.39
CA GLN A 141 10.88 -20.02 -26.09
C GLN A 141 12.09 -20.72 -25.47
N THR A 142 13.28 -20.46 -26.02
CA THR A 142 14.54 -21.02 -25.50
C THR A 142 14.81 -20.53 -24.09
N TRP A 143 14.61 -19.23 -23.85
CA TRP A 143 14.77 -18.63 -22.54
C TRP A 143 13.81 -19.26 -21.50
N VAL A 144 12.52 -19.40 -21.82
CA VAL A 144 11.52 -20.03 -20.97
C VAL A 144 11.93 -21.47 -20.62
N ASN A 145 12.35 -22.25 -21.60
CA ASN A 145 12.76 -23.64 -21.38
C ASN A 145 13.99 -23.73 -20.44
N SER A 146 14.92 -22.79 -20.55
CA SER A 146 16.15 -22.77 -19.76
C SER A 146 15.95 -22.24 -18.34
N ASN A 147 15.14 -21.21 -18.18
CA ASN A 147 15.07 -20.44 -16.94
C ASN A 147 13.85 -20.79 -16.05
N LEU A 148 12.78 -21.33 -16.62
CA LEU A 148 11.56 -21.70 -15.88
C LEU A 148 11.40 -23.21 -15.72
N SER A 149 12.48 -23.98 -15.82
CA SER A 149 12.46 -25.45 -15.75
C SER A 149 11.99 -26.02 -14.40
N SER A 150 12.13 -25.24 -13.30
CA SER A 150 11.66 -25.64 -11.96
C SER A 150 10.12 -25.67 -11.85
N PHE A 151 9.45 -24.86 -12.67
CA PHE A 151 8.00 -24.88 -12.86
C PHE A 151 7.72 -24.48 -14.32
N ALA A 152 7.88 -25.43 -15.23
CA ALA A 152 7.70 -25.19 -16.67
C ALA A 152 6.23 -24.85 -17.00
N PRO A 153 5.99 -23.94 -17.96
CA PRO A 153 4.64 -23.65 -18.43
C PRO A 153 4.06 -24.84 -19.20
N THR A 154 2.75 -24.85 -19.34
CA THR A 154 2.05 -25.86 -20.14
C THR A 154 2.15 -25.52 -21.63
N GLY A 155 2.86 -26.35 -22.38
CA GLY A 155 3.04 -26.18 -23.82
C GLY A 155 4.06 -25.09 -24.20
N SER A 156 4.04 -24.70 -25.46
CA SER A 156 4.88 -23.64 -26.01
C SER A 156 4.34 -22.26 -25.60
N ILE A 157 5.22 -21.24 -25.65
CA ILE A 157 4.77 -19.85 -25.49
C ILE A 157 3.75 -19.49 -26.56
N ILE A 158 2.81 -18.63 -26.18
CA ILE A 158 1.86 -18.02 -27.12
C ILE A 158 2.34 -16.59 -27.40
N SER A 159 2.59 -16.31 -28.69
CA SER A 159 3.01 -14.97 -29.13
C SER A 159 1.79 -14.23 -29.70
N ALA A 160 1.32 -13.24 -28.94
CA ALA A 160 0.16 -12.40 -29.33
C ALA A 160 0.56 -11.43 -30.44
N THR A 161 -0.12 -11.51 -31.58
CA THR A 161 0.13 -10.63 -32.74
C THR A 161 -0.51 -9.27 -32.56
N GLY A 162 0.05 -8.24 -33.18
CA GLY A 162 -0.53 -6.89 -33.20
C GLY A 162 -0.53 -6.18 -31.84
N PHE A 163 0.30 -6.62 -30.89
CA PHE A 163 0.35 -6.06 -29.52
C PHE A 163 -1.03 -6.10 -28.83
N ASP A 164 -1.81 -7.16 -29.10
CA ASP A 164 -3.15 -7.33 -28.54
C ASP A 164 -3.31 -8.70 -27.88
N LYS A 165 -3.54 -8.69 -26.55
CA LYS A 165 -3.84 -9.88 -25.76
C LYS A 165 -5.35 -10.09 -25.53
N GLY A 166 -6.19 -9.20 -26.07
CA GLY A 166 -7.66 -9.34 -26.02
C GLY A 166 -8.19 -10.67 -26.56
N PRO A 167 -7.74 -11.16 -27.73
CA PRO A 167 -8.21 -12.43 -28.28
C PRO A 167 -8.02 -13.65 -27.36
N TYR A 168 -7.14 -13.57 -26.40
CA TYR A 168 -6.89 -14.64 -25.42
C TYR A 168 -7.74 -14.50 -24.16
N GLY A 169 -8.47 -13.38 -24.00
CA GLY A 169 -9.40 -13.13 -22.91
C GLY A 169 -10.66 -13.98 -22.97
N GLY A 170 -11.50 -13.91 -21.96
CA GLY A 170 -12.78 -14.60 -21.88
C GLY A 170 -13.04 -15.21 -20.52
N SER A 171 -14.25 -15.73 -20.34
CA SER A 171 -14.66 -16.36 -19.08
C SER A 171 -13.75 -17.51 -18.67
N GLY A 172 -13.35 -17.55 -17.40
CA GLY A 172 -12.45 -18.56 -16.85
C GLY A 172 -10.97 -18.38 -17.24
N LYS A 173 -10.61 -17.27 -17.89
CA LYS A 173 -9.23 -16.97 -18.26
C LYS A 173 -8.68 -15.85 -17.38
N ILE A 174 -7.43 -16.01 -16.94
CA ILE A 174 -6.73 -15.08 -16.04
C ILE A 174 -5.39 -14.72 -16.68
N LEU A 175 -5.07 -13.42 -16.69
CA LEU A 175 -3.78 -12.90 -17.15
C LEU A 175 -3.04 -12.22 -15.97
N ILE A 176 -1.74 -12.46 -15.86
CA ILE A 176 -0.80 -11.73 -15.00
C ILE A 176 0.17 -11.01 -15.93
N ASP A 177 0.18 -9.68 -15.90
CA ASP A 177 0.88 -8.85 -16.89
C ASP A 177 1.24 -7.49 -16.28
N ASP A 178 2.39 -6.93 -16.57
CA ASP A 178 2.84 -5.62 -16.07
C ASP A 178 2.25 -4.45 -16.86
N SER A 179 1.80 -4.68 -18.09
CA SER A 179 1.30 -3.65 -18.99
C SER A 179 -0.18 -3.32 -18.73
N PRO A 180 -0.52 -2.07 -18.38
CA PRO A 180 -1.92 -1.65 -18.21
C PRO A 180 -2.74 -1.82 -19.49
N THR A 181 -2.10 -1.69 -20.66
CA THR A 181 -2.76 -1.86 -21.96
C THR A 181 -3.24 -3.30 -22.15
N TYR A 182 -2.38 -4.28 -21.91
CA TYR A 182 -2.73 -5.70 -22.08
C TYR A 182 -3.73 -6.17 -21.02
N VAL A 183 -3.59 -5.70 -19.78
CA VAL A 183 -4.57 -5.91 -18.72
C VAL A 183 -5.95 -5.40 -19.14
N SER A 184 -6.02 -4.18 -19.70
CA SER A 184 -7.27 -3.58 -20.16
C SER A 184 -7.89 -4.35 -21.35
N GLN A 185 -7.09 -4.69 -22.36
CA GLN A 185 -7.53 -5.49 -23.51
C GLN A 185 -8.11 -6.83 -23.08
N PHE A 186 -7.42 -7.54 -22.18
CA PHE A 186 -7.83 -8.84 -21.70
C PHE A 186 -9.13 -8.79 -20.88
N LYS A 187 -9.28 -7.77 -20.02
CA LYS A 187 -10.53 -7.51 -19.28
C LYS A 187 -11.69 -7.15 -20.20
N ALA A 188 -11.45 -6.33 -21.22
CA ALA A 188 -12.47 -5.96 -22.20
C ALA A 188 -13.02 -7.17 -22.97
N ALA A 189 -12.21 -8.21 -23.14
CA ALA A 189 -12.62 -9.49 -23.74
C ALA A 189 -13.31 -10.46 -22.76
N GLY A 190 -13.58 -10.02 -21.50
CA GLY A 190 -14.29 -10.82 -20.49
C GLY A 190 -13.38 -11.71 -19.64
N GLY A 191 -12.07 -11.59 -19.74
CA GLY A 191 -11.09 -12.25 -18.87
C GLY A 191 -10.89 -11.51 -17.56
N GLN A 192 -10.24 -12.15 -16.61
CA GLN A 192 -9.72 -11.54 -15.39
C GLN A 192 -8.24 -11.24 -15.60
N ALA A 193 -7.76 -10.06 -15.22
CA ALA A 193 -6.36 -9.74 -15.36
C ALA A 193 -5.83 -9.00 -14.15
N PHE A 194 -4.64 -9.40 -13.70
CA PHE A 194 -3.89 -8.78 -12.63
C PHE A 194 -2.75 -7.96 -13.24
N ARG A 195 -2.74 -6.66 -12.99
CA ARG A 195 -1.59 -5.83 -13.33
C ARG A 195 -0.49 -6.08 -12.33
N TYR A 196 0.60 -6.67 -12.82
CA TYR A 196 1.72 -7.01 -11.97
C TYR A 196 2.68 -5.83 -11.87
N ILE A 197 2.83 -5.33 -10.66
CA ILE A 197 3.80 -4.33 -10.25
C ILE A 197 4.57 -4.95 -9.11
N TYR A 198 5.90 -4.87 -9.12
CA TYR A 198 6.65 -5.39 -7.98
C TYR A 198 7.47 -4.29 -7.32
N THR A 199 7.74 -4.47 -6.03
CA THR A 199 8.49 -3.52 -5.24
C THR A 199 9.64 -4.18 -4.52
N GLU A 200 10.71 -3.40 -4.29
CA GLU A 200 11.89 -3.81 -3.54
C GLU A 200 12.37 -2.70 -2.60
N LEU A 201 12.98 -3.09 -1.49
CA LEU A 201 13.62 -2.18 -0.57
C LEU A 201 15.04 -1.90 -1.06
N VAL A 202 15.34 -0.66 -1.47
CA VAL A 202 16.66 -0.30 -2.04
C VAL A 202 17.55 0.44 -1.07
N SER A 203 17.01 1.11 -0.06
CA SER A 203 17.81 1.73 1.00
C SER A 203 17.03 1.93 2.29
N GLY A 204 17.74 2.12 3.39
CA GLY A 204 17.14 2.17 4.73
C GLY A 204 16.76 0.78 5.24
N SER A 205 15.96 0.74 6.28
CA SER A 205 15.43 -0.51 6.85
C SER A 205 13.99 -0.34 7.31
N LEU A 206 13.20 -1.38 7.13
CA LEU A 206 11.92 -1.50 7.82
C LEU A 206 12.15 -1.73 9.32
N PRO A 207 11.17 -1.41 10.17
CA PRO A 207 11.19 -1.81 11.57
C PRO A 207 11.45 -3.32 11.73
N ASP A 208 12.23 -3.72 12.72
CA ASP A 208 12.48 -5.14 13.01
C ASP A 208 11.16 -5.92 13.11
N GLY A 209 11.14 -7.14 12.55
CA GLY A 209 9.95 -7.99 12.52
C GLY A 209 8.93 -7.63 11.42
N LEU A 210 9.20 -6.61 10.60
CA LEU A 210 8.43 -6.29 9.40
C LEU A 210 9.22 -6.65 8.14
N SER A 211 8.51 -7.10 7.13
CA SER A 211 9.07 -7.48 5.83
C SER A 211 8.23 -6.90 4.69
N LEU A 212 8.89 -6.59 3.58
CA LEU A 212 8.23 -6.23 2.33
C LEU A 212 7.92 -7.52 1.56
N VAL A 213 6.66 -7.80 1.32
CA VAL A 213 6.17 -8.99 0.61
C VAL A 213 5.07 -8.58 -0.37
N ASN A 214 5.30 -8.81 -1.66
CA ASN A 214 4.29 -8.58 -2.71
C ASN A 214 3.55 -7.24 -2.60
N ASN A 215 4.27 -6.13 -2.58
CA ASN A 215 3.73 -4.77 -2.48
C ASN A 215 3.03 -4.44 -1.15
N ARG A 216 3.32 -5.20 -0.10
CA ARG A 216 2.77 -5.03 1.24
C ARG A 216 3.88 -5.05 2.29
N ILE A 217 3.68 -4.35 3.38
CA ILE A 217 4.52 -4.47 4.56
C ILE A 217 3.74 -5.29 5.59
N GLU A 218 4.29 -6.46 5.94
CA GLU A 218 3.65 -7.40 6.87
C GLU A 218 4.60 -7.84 7.97
N GLY A 219 4.02 -8.28 9.09
CA GLY A 219 4.76 -8.78 10.24
C GLY A 219 4.32 -8.13 11.54
N THR A 220 5.13 -8.31 12.59
CA THR A 220 4.87 -7.72 13.90
C THR A 220 5.92 -6.65 14.20
N ALA A 221 5.47 -5.42 14.43
CA ALA A 221 6.33 -4.31 14.76
C ALA A 221 7.14 -4.56 16.04
N PRO A 222 8.36 -4.03 16.16
CA PRO A 222 9.18 -4.20 17.36
C PRO A 222 8.54 -3.53 18.57
N THR A 223 8.92 -4.00 19.75
CA THR A 223 8.60 -3.31 20.99
C THR A 223 9.56 -2.14 21.18
N VAL A 224 9.04 -0.92 21.16
CA VAL A 224 9.83 0.31 21.38
C VAL A 224 9.38 1.02 22.66
N THR A 225 10.31 1.65 23.34
CA THR A 225 10.07 2.42 24.58
C THR A 225 9.84 3.91 24.31
N THR A 226 10.23 4.38 23.14
CA THR A 226 10.03 5.75 22.64
C THR A 226 9.58 5.67 21.18
N ASP A 227 8.80 6.66 20.74
CA ASP A 227 8.39 6.75 19.35
C ASP A 227 9.61 6.76 18.43
N THR A 228 9.65 5.86 17.48
CA THR A 228 10.79 5.66 16.60
C THR A 228 10.33 5.72 15.16
N THR A 229 10.96 6.59 14.37
CA THR A 229 10.66 6.74 12.93
C THR A 229 11.73 6.06 12.10
N PHE A 230 11.30 5.21 11.19
CA PHE A 230 12.11 4.53 10.19
C PHE A 230 11.91 5.21 8.85
N THR A 231 13.02 5.48 8.17
CA THR A 231 13.02 6.06 6.81
C THR A 231 13.65 5.04 5.88
N PHE A 232 12.96 4.73 4.80
CA PHE A 232 13.41 3.74 3.84
C PHE A 232 12.96 4.12 2.43
N THR A 233 13.67 3.62 1.43
CA THR A 233 13.35 3.84 0.02
C THR A 233 12.81 2.54 -0.58
N ILE A 234 11.62 2.60 -1.12
CA ILE A 234 11.03 1.52 -1.92
C ILE A 234 11.13 1.88 -3.39
N ARG A 235 11.62 0.94 -4.18
CA ARG A 235 11.60 0.98 -5.65
C ARG A 235 10.38 0.23 -6.14
N LEU A 236 9.63 0.86 -7.02
CA LEU A 236 8.50 0.29 -7.71
C LEU A 236 8.88 0.06 -9.17
N HIS A 237 8.79 -1.18 -9.63
CA HIS A 237 9.00 -1.57 -11.04
C HIS A 237 7.67 -1.73 -11.74
N ASN A 238 7.55 -1.13 -12.92
CA ASN A 238 6.42 -1.29 -13.82
C ASN A 238 6.88 -1.39 -15.27
N TYR A 239 5.94 -1.47 -16.21
CA TYR A 239 6.20 -1.61 -17.65
C TYR A 239 7.07 -0.49 -18.27
N ALA A 240 7.18 0.67 -17.64
CA ALA A 240 7.93 1.82 -18.15
C ALA A 240 9.34 1.93 -17.58
N GLY A 241 9.64 1.25 -16.47
CA GLY A 241 10.90 1.37 -15.74
C GLY A 241 10.68 1.26 -14.24
N TYR A 242 11.43 2.01 -13.44
CA TYR A 242 11.23 2.03 -12.00
C TYR A 242 11.12 3.45 -11.42
N TYR A 243 10.48 3.54 -10.27
CA TYR A 243 10.27 4.78 -9.52
C TYR A 243 10.61 4.56 -8.05
N ASP A 244 11.57 5.30 -7.54
CA ASP A 244 11.93 5.26 -6.12
C ASP A 244 11.06 6.23 -5.32
N ARG A 245 10.74 5.86 -4.08
CA ARG A 245 10.07 6.72 -3.10
C ARG A 245 10.67 6.53 -1.72
N ILE A 246 10.96 7.65 -1.08
CA ILE A 246 11.37 7.68 0.32
C ILE A 246 10.11 7.76 1.17
N LEU A 247 9.89 6.75 1.99
CA LEU A 247 8.74 6.64 2.88
C LEU A 247 9.19 6.66 4.34
N LYS A 248 8.31 7.10 5.23
CA LYS A 248 8.52 7.10 6.67
C LYS A 248 7.45 6.27 7.36
N MET A 249 7.88 5.42 8.28
CA MET A 249 7.01 4.65 9.15
C MET A 249 7.39 4.91 10.60
N SER A 250 6.44 5.32 11.42
CA SER A 250 6.68 5.54 12.83
C SER A 250 6.09 4.41 13.66
N VAL A 251 6.92 3.78 14.47
CA VAL A 251 6.48 2.84 15.51
C VAL A 251 6.26 3.66 16.79
N VAL A 252 5.00 3.78 17.18
CA VAL A 252 4.59 4.52 18.37
C VAL A 252 4.71 3.60 19.58
N ALA A 253 5.47 4.05 20.57
CA ALA A 253 5.64 3.31 21.81
C ALA A 253 4.28 3.04 22.45
N ASN A 254 4.06 1.81 22.92
CA ASN A 254 2.99 1.52 23.84
C ASN A 254 3.35 2.18 25.18
N ILE A 255 3.32 3.49 25.22
CA ILE A 255 3.23 4.16 26.47
C ILE A 255 1.88 3.73 27.01
N ASN A 256 1.84 2.64 27.77
CA ASN A 256 0.88 2.54 28.81
C ASN A 256 1.09 3.84 29.61
N ARG A 257 0.29 4.84 29.32
CA ARG A 257 -0.06 5.85 30.28
C ARG A 257 -1.00 5.19 31.31
N SER A 258 -0.63 3.99 31.81
CA SER A 258 -0.72 3.83 33.22
C SER A 258 0.22 4.92 33.72
N MET A 259 -0.31 6.02 34.18
CA MET A 259 0.34 6.76 35.23
C MET A 259 0.51 5.77 36.38
N ALA A 260 1.47 4.83 36.23
CA ALA A 260 2.23 4.31 37.33
C ALA A 260 3.01 5.52 37.82
N TYR A 261 2.35 6.38 38.55
CA TYR A 261 3.01 7.08 39.60
C TYR A 261 3.66 5.96 40.41
N ASN A 262 4.94 5.70 40.15
CA ASN A 262 5.80 5.02 41.09
C ASN A 262 5.77 5.88 42.36
N TYR A 263 4.86 5.51 43.23
CA TYR A 263 4.79 5.99 44.57
C TYR A 263 5.99 5.35 45.30
N THR A 264 7.20 5.82 45.02
CA THR A 264 8.31 5.67 45.93
C THR A 264 7.93 6.43 47.18
N ASN A 265 7.65 5.69 48.25
CA ASN A 265 7.50 6.23 49.61
C ASN A 265 8.75 7.06 49.96
N SER A 266 8.84 8.30 49.51
CA SER A 266 9.64 9.29 50.16
C SER A 266 8.71 10.04 51.12
N THR A 267 8.97 9.87 52.41
CA THR A 267 8.41 10.66 53.51
C THR A 267 8.55 12.16 53.21
N GLY A 268 7.56 12.75 52.55
CA GLY A 268 7.56 14.19 52.23
C GLY A 268 6.30 14.57 51.49
N THR A 269 5.42 15.26 52.19
CA THR A 269 4.28 16.07 51.74
C THR A 269 3.46 15.48 50.59
N LYS A 270 2.27 14.98 50.90
CA LYS A 270 1.22 14.66 49.93
C LYS A 270 1.03 15.83 48.96
N ARG A 271 1.58 15.75 47.75
CA ARG A 271 1.10 16.57 46.65
C ARG A 271 -0.31 16.11 46.38
N ASN A 272 -1.30 16.97 46.62
CA ASN A 272 -2.65 16.78 46.19
C ASN A 272 -2.64 16.51 44.68
N THR A 273 -3.01 15.32 44.24
CA THR A 273 -3.28 15.02 42.83
C THR A 273 -4.30 16.05 42.36
N LYS A 274 -3.94 16.82 41.34
CA LYS A 274 -4.85 17.81 40.74
C LYS A 274 -6.05 17.06 40.21
N VAL A 275 -7.14 17.05 40.94
CA VAL A 275 -8.42 16.49 40.52
C VAL A 275 -9.06 17.51 39.60
N TRP A 276 -9.34 17.12 38.38
CA TRP A 276 -10.08 17.93 37.43
C TRP A 276 -11.46 18.21 38.02
N LYS A 277 -11.89 19.48 38.04
CA LYS A 277 -13.14 19.94 38.61
C LYS A 277 -13.84 20.85 37.62
N ASP A 278 -15.14 20.67 37.46
CA ASP A 278 -15.99 21.49 36.64
C ASP A 278 -17.35 21.68 37.30
N LEU A 279 -18.11 22.68 36.87
CA LEU A 279 -19.46 22.92 37.35
C LEU A 279 -20.46 22.04 36.60
N ASN A 280 -21.47 21.53 37.31
CA ASN A 280 -22.59 20.89 36.66
C ASN A 280 -23.52 21.96 36.05
N LEU A 281 -23.40 22.14 34.71
CA LEU A 281 -24.20 23.13 33.97
C LEU A 281 -25.71 22.84 33.93
N ASN A 282 -26.17 21.74 34.49
CA ASN A 282 -27.60 21.51 34.70
C ASN A 282 -28.09 22.32 35.92
N PHE A 283 -27.20 23.02 36.62
CA PHE A 283 -27.48 23.84 37.81
C PHE A 283 -28.28 23.06 38.89
N THR A 284 -28.05 21.76 38.95
CA THR A 284 -28.68 20.91 39.96
C THR A 284 -28.12 21.28 41.33
N LYS A 285 -29.01 21.52 42.28
CA LYS A 285 -28.66 21.90 43.65
C LYS A 285 -28.12 20.72 44.44
N HIS A 286 -26.98 20.89 45.09
CA HIS A 286 -26.42 19.86 45.96
C HIS A 286 -27.28 19.71 47.21
N PRO A 287 -27.72 18.49 47.59
CA PRO A 287 -28.71 18.26 48.62
C PRO A 287 -28.27 18.73 50.01
N THR A 288 -26.95 18.79 50.27
CA THR A 288 -26.44 19.16 51.60
C THR A 288 -25.93 20.61 51.65
N THR A 289 -25.21 21.08 50.59
CA THR A 289 -24.59 22.41 50.61
C THR A 289 -25.51 23.50 50.04
N ASN A 290 -26.57 23.13 49.37
CA ASN A 290 -27.46 24.02 48.62
C ASN A 290 -26.79 24.83 47.49
N ASP A 291 -25.60 24.49 47.14
CA ASP A 291 -24.80 25.12 46.06
C ASP A 291 -24.87 24.25 44.78
N VAL A 292 -24.33 24.72 43.66
CA VAL A 292 -24.26 23.99 42.42
C VAL A 292 -23.35 22.77 42.58
N ILE A 293 -23.82 21.59 42.08
CA ILE A 293 -23.04 20.36 42.14
C ILE A 293 -21.75 20.51 41.31
N LYS A 294 -20.63 20.17 41.92
CA LYS A 294 -19.31 20.05 41.22
C LYS A 294 -19.21 18.65 40.58
N LEU A 295 -18.65 18.62 39.38
CA LEU A 295 -18.19 17.42 38.73
C LEU A 295 -16.69 17.26 38.97
N GLU A 296 -16.23 16.05 39.27
CA GLU A 296 -14.82 15.73 39.52
C GLU A 296 -14.34 14.55 38.69
N GLY A 297 -13.02 14.52 38.40
CA GLY A 297 -12.35 13.46 37.68
C GLY A 297 -12.90 13.28 36.25
N VAL A 298 -13.15 12.03 35.85
CA VAL A 298 -13.60 11.67 34.49
C VAL A 298 -14.91 12.36 34.09
N ASN A 299 -15.81 12.61 35.05
CA ASN A 299 -17.07 13.30 34.76
C ASN A 299 -16.87 14.78 34.45
N ALA A 300 -15.90 15.44 35.06
CA ALA A 300 -15.52 16.80 34.72
C ALA A 300 -14.94 16.87 33.28
N VAL A 301 -14.04 15.95 32.92
CA VAL A 301 -13.47 15.86 31.57
C VAL A 301 -14.56 15.59 30.52
N LYS A 302 -15.44 14.61 30.75
CA LYS A 302 -16.57 14.33 29.83
C LYS A 302 -17.47 15.55 29.62
N ARG A 303 -17.66 16.36 30.64
CA ARG A 303 -18.44 17.60 30.55
C ARG A 303 -17.71 18.64 29.74
N SER A 304 -16.41 18.84 29.98
CA SER A 304 -15.56 19.76 29.23
C SER A 304 -15.59 19.43 27.74
N VAL A 305 -15.35 18.17 27.37
CA VAL A 305 -15.44 17.68 25.98
C VAL A 305 -16.81 17.96 25.37
N ARG A 306 -17.91 17.67 26.10
CA ARG A 306 -19.25 17.95 25.60
C ARG A 306 -19.50 19.43 25.35
N ASN A 307 -19.04 20.29 26.26
CA ASN A 307 -19.17 21.74 26.12
C ASN A 307 -18.37 22.25 24.92
N LEU A 308 -17.15 21.78 24.76
CA LEU A 308 -16.27 22.14 23.65
C LEU A 308 -16.86 21.78 22.28
N ILE A 309 -17.44 20.56 22.17
CA ILE A 309 -18.11 20.08 20.95
C ILE A 309 -19.36 20.91 20.62
N ASN A 310 -20.12 21.36 21.64
CA ASN A 310 -21.35 22.13 21.44
C ASN A 310 -21.12 23.64 21.25
N LEU A 311 -19.92 24.15 21.47
CA LEU A 311 -19.57 25.54 21.32
C LEU A 311 -19.22 25.86 19.86
N ASN A 312 -19.79 26.94 19.31
CA ASN A 312 -19.35 27.44 18.03
C ASN A 312 -18.20 28.44 18.18
N HIS A 313 -17.43 28.64 17.12
CA HIS A 313 -16.44 29.71 17.07
C HIS A 313 -17.13 31.05 17.36
N TYR A 314 -16.40 31.97 18.02
CA TYR A 314 -16.88 33.30 18.44
C TYR A 314 -17.95 33.33 19.56
N GLU A 315 -18.42 32.19 20.06
CA GLU A 315 -19.37 32.15 21.19
C GLU A 315 -18.68 32.35 22.55
N LYS A 316 -17.37 32.02 22.63
CA LYS A 316 -16.61 32.21 23.88
C LYS A 316 -15.94 33.59 23.92
N PRO A 317 -16.28 34.48 24.87
CA PRO A 317 -15.63 35.78 25.03
C PRO A 317 -14.12 35.64 25.23
N PHE A 318 -13.33 36.48 24.57
CA PHE A 318 -11.86 36.54 24.60
C PHE A 318 -11.14 35.32 23.99
N HIS A 319 -11.84 34.30 23.52
CA HIS A 319 -11.30 33.10 22.90
C HIS A 319 -12.16 32.67 21.70
N PRO A 320 -12.20 33.48 20.63
CA PRO A 320 -13.06 33.24 19.49
C PRO A 320 -12.69 31.97 18.69
N GLU A 321 -11.47 31.49 18.85
CA GLU A 321 -10.94 30.30 18.21
C GLU A 321 -11.43 29.00 18.84
N ILE A 322 -11.99 29.04 20.05
CA ILE A 322 -12.47 27.84 20.74
C ILE A 322 -13.90 27.49 20.29
N GLY A 323 -14.06 26.28 19.79
CA GLY A 323 -15.35 25.76 19.34
C GLY A 323 -15.22 24.78 18.19
N SER A 324 -16.29 24.11 17.84
CA SER A 324 -16.31 23.05 16.83
C SER A 324 -17.01 23.44 15.53
N ASN A 325 -17.95 24.37 15.56
CA ASN A 325 -18.90 24.67 14.47
C ASN A 325 -19.62 23.43 13.92
N ILE A 326 -19.79 22.39 14.74
CA ILE A 326 -20.49 21.16 14.35
C ILE A 326 -21.94 21.44 13.97
N ARG A 327 -22.55 22.48 14.57
CA ARG A 327 -23.94 22.85 14.26
C ARG A 327 -24.15 23.18 12.79
N ASP A 328 -23.19 23.77 12.14
CA ASP A 328 -23.27 24.11 10.71
C ASP A 328 -23.37 22.85 9.87
N ILE A 329 -22.62 21.81 10.23
CA ILE A 329 -22.60 20.50 9.51
C ILE A 329 -23.94 19.76 9.72
N LEU A 330 -24.59 19.92 10.88
CA LEU A 330 -25.85 19.23 11.18
C LEU A 330 -27.04 19.74 10.32
N PHE A 331 -26.91 20.89 9.67
CA PHE A 331 -27.92 21.43 8.75
C PHE A 331 -27.62 21.10 7.28
N GLU A 332 -26.49 20.46 6.99
CA GLU A 332 -26.17 19.98 5.65
C GLU A 332 -26.90 18.65 5.34
N PRO A 333 -27.17 18.35 4.06
CA PRO A 333 -27.76 17.06 3.68
C PRO A 333 -26.90 15.89 4.16
N MET A 334 -27.54 14.90 4.80
CA MET A 334 -26.84 13.69 5.24
C MET A 334 -26.34 12.90 4.05
N THR A 335 -25.03 12.87 3.89
CA THR A 335 -24.30 12.07 2.90
C THR A 335 -23.28 11.18 3.62
N PRO A 336 -22.78 10.11 3.01
CA PRO A 336 -21.68 9.31 3.59
C PRO A 336 -20.45 10.13 3.95
N LEU A 337 -20.23 11.27 3.30
CA LEU A 337 -19.14 12.21 3.59
C LEU A 337 -19.41 13.02 4.87
N THR A 338 -20.65 13.28 5.21
CA THR A 338 -21.04 14.09 6.39
C THR A 338 -20.55 13.44 7.68
N GLU A 339 -20.62 12.11 7.81
CA GLU A 339 -20.11 11.37 8.96
C GLU A 339 -18.57 11.53 9.10
N VAL A 340 -17.85 11.44 7.99
CA VAL A 340 -16.40 11.56 7.98
C VAL A 340 -15.98 12.98 8.37
N PHE A 341 -16.65 14.00 7.84
CA PHE A 341 -16.38 15.39 8.19
C PHE A 341 -16.71 15.67 9.66
N LEU A 342 -17.80 15.14 10.16
CA LEU A 342 -18.21 15.29 11.57
C LEU A 342 -17.15 14.66 12.51
N ALA A 343 -16.74 13.43 12.24
CA ALA A 343 -15.73 12.73 13.02
C ALA A 343 -14.39 13.49 13.03
N LYS A 344 -13.93 13.94 11.85
CA LYS A 344 -12.70 14.69 11.71
C LYS A 344 -12.75 16.03 12.44
N LYS A 345 -13.88 16.73 12.40
CA LYS A 345 -14.06 18.01 13.08
C LYS A 345 -14.06 17.85 14.62
N ILE A 346 -14.67 16.79 15.13
CA ILE A 346 -14.63 16.45 16.55
C ILE A 346 -13.18 16.15 16.98
N GLU A 347 -12.48 15.34 16.23
CA GLU A 347 -11.08 14.99 16.50
C GLU A 347 -10.17 16.21 16.51
N GLU A 348 -10.28 17.09 15.51
CA GLU A 348 -9.52 18.34 15.40
C GLU A 348 -9.71 19.24 16.64
N VAL A 349 -10.96 19.41 17.07
CA VAL A 349 -11.27 20.25 18.24
C VAL A 349 -10.70 19.67 19.52
N LEU A 350 -10.77 18.35 19.69
CA LEU A 350 -10.23 17.69 20.89
C LEU A 350 -8.69 17.74 20.93
N ILE A 351 -8.02 17.55 19.81
CA ILE A 351 -6.55 17.62 19.73
C ILE A 351 -6.04 19.03 20.04
N ASN A 352 -6.74 20.05 19.59
CA ASN A 352 -6.29 21.43 19.72
C ASN A 352 -6.60 22.07 21.09
N HIS A 353 -7.58 21.54 21.83
CA HIS A 353 -8.09 22.23 23.03
C HIS A 353 -8.15 21.38 24.31
N GLU A 354 -7.85 20.10 24.26
CA GLU A 354 -7.70 19.17 25.39
C GLU A 354 -6.29 18.58 25.50
#